data_facd82837113cbd48655fff66d7c1e19
#
_entry.id   facd82837113cbd48655fff66d7c1e19
#
_cell.length_a   1.000
_cell.length_b   1.000
_cell.length_c   1.000
_cell.angle_alpha   90.00
_cell.angle_beta   90.00
_cell.angle_gamma   90.00
#
_symmetry.space_group_name_H-M   'P 1'
#
loop_
_entity.id
_entity.type
_entity.pdbx_description
1 polymer ?
#
loop_
_entity_poly.entity_id
_entity_poly.type
_entity_poly.pdbx_seq_one_letter_code
_entity_poly.pdbx_strand_id
1 'polypeptide(L)'
;MKKLQFLLLVCILTFTVSCGQQKRYVSYKIQEGETMRDVADRLDMKTKDLLRLNPDVGRRPDANTVIVIPNPKIKKNTSSSTTPSPEEETVDTTDTNDVEDTTPETNEDDTVFKQTIVEYETHEVQKGETVYRITKQYGITKDDLIKFNPEYTNIQSNNLSIGQVLKVKEIKKTITIDKEKVLEKFLTHTVKSKETMYSLTRFYNVSKEDLLRLNPEYPGLADNKLSIGQLLKIKPIEEVSKKENYTFYKDSIETDTSINLAILLPFKADEYNSQSSKDIFEGNQLANMVTDFYLGAEIAIDSIKKQGVQVNVNVFDTGNRGKNITTILKDKKLENTDVVIGPFYSDKAEVVARDVNAPVVFPHYSSKQSKFSSSKLVKTSPEKDNYVSYLASYLKDSYKDQEIFIVSDDQKETNTRVSKIISELKKHDSINNIHVLKPEKGYIKRDRFTSKMSSKRHNWVIFASEDNVVVADALNSMISLPDETIVQVFATNKGSAYDKIDNNKLANINFTYVSNTYSDEDAIETKDFNNKYLQKNNTIPSDYAIKGFDITYDILMRLASGYELSDTFKKGVSLRVENKFDYHKKIFGSSGNQGLFIVKYNRDLSLSRLR
;
A
#
# COMPACT_ATOMS: atom_id res chain seq x y z
N MET A 1 -25.82 -48.68 -22.06
CA MET A 1 -24.94 -47.71 -22.73
C MET A 1 -25.61 -46.38 -23.11
N LYS A 2 -26.83 -46.38 -23.70
CA LYS A 2 -27.51 -45.09 -24.07
C LYS A 2 -27.88 -44.18 -22.88
N LYS A 3 -28.18 -44.71 -21.70
CA LYS A 3 -28.46 -43.91 -20.48
C LYS A 3 -27.24 -43.27 -19.89
N LEU A 4 -26.07 -43.90 -20.03
CA LEU A 4 -24.79 -43.35 -19.54
C LEU A 4 -24.27 -42.20 -20.45
N GLN A 5 -24.52 -42.33 -21.76
CA GLN A 5 -24.18 -41.27 -22.73
C GLN A 5 -25.07 -40.03 -22.57
N PHE A 6 -26.36 -40.23 -22.22
CA PHE A 6 -27.26 -39.12 -21.93
C PHE A 6 -26.90 -38.41 -20.64
N LEU A 7 -26.45 -39.13 -19.59
CA LEU A 7 -25.95 -38.53 -18.36
C LEU A 7 -24.67 -37.74 -18.57
N LEU A 8 -23.77 -38.23 -19.42
CA LEU A 8 -22.53 -37.53 -19.77
C LEU A 8 -22.80 -36.26 -20.60
N LEU A 9 -23.79 -36.28 -21.49
CA LEU A 9 -24.22 -35.13 -22.28
C LEU A 9 -24.88 -34.06 -21.41
N VAL A 10 -25.67 -34.44 -20.41
CA VAL A 10 -26.27 -33.51 -19.44
C VAL A 10 -25.19 -32.88 -18.53
N CYS A 11 -24.17 -33.64 -18.11
CA CYS A 11 -23.05 -33.09 -17.35
C CYS A 11 -22.20 -32.11 -18.16
N ILE A 12 -22.06 -32.27 -19.48
CA ILE A 12 -21.31 -31.36 -20.35
C ILE A 12 -22.07 -30.03 -20.57
N LEU A 13 -23.40 -30.05 -20.54
CA LEU A 13 -24.25 -28.87 -20.73
C LEU A 13 -24.37 -27.99 -19.46
N THR A 14 -23.96 -28.50 -18.30
CA THR A 14 -23.98 -27.71 -17.04
C THR A 14 -22.71 -26.97 -16.74
N PHE A 15 -21.63 -27.10 -17.54
CA PHE A 15 -20.36 -26.45 -17.32
C PHE A 15 -20.16 -25.11 -18.09
N THR A 16 -21.19 -24.57 -18.74
CA THR A 16 -21.08 -23.30 -19.49
C THR A 16 -21.75 -22.10 -18.83
N VAL A 17 -21.95 -22.11 -17.52
CA VAL A 17 -22.27 -20.88 -16.78
C VAL A 17 -21.06 -20.48 -15.96
N SER A 18 -20.02 -20.03 -16.63
CA SER A 18 -18.96 -19.25 -16.02
C SER A 18 -19.58 -17.91 -15.58
N CYS A 19 -19.81 -17.77 -14.29
CA CYS A 19 -20.14 -16.49 -13.69
C CYS A 19 -18.88 -15.62 -13.72
N GLY A 20 -18.59 -15.02 -14.88
CA GLY A 20 -17.60 -13.95 -14.99
C GLY A 20 -18.03 -12.82 -14.06
N GLN A 21 -17.20 -12.41 -13.11
CA GLN A 21 -17.42 -11.21 -12.30
C GLN A 21 -17.69 -10.04 -13.25
N GLN A 22 -18.96 -9.61 -13.32
CA GLN A 22 -19.33 -8.47 -14.15
C GLN A 22 -18.68 -7.23 -13.57
N LYS A 23 -17.76 -6.61 -14.34
CA LYS A 23 -17.13 -5.36 -13.97
C LYS A 23 -18.19 -4.36 -13.54
N ARG A 24 -18.04 -3.77 -12.35
CA ARG A 24 -18.98 -2.81 -11.76
C ARG A 24 -19.15 -1.57 -12.63
N TYR A 25 -18.14 -1.23 -13.41
CA TYR A 25 -18.11 -0.12 -14.36
C TYR A 25 -17.61 -0.61 -15.69
N VAL A 26 -18.11 0.01 -16.77
CA VAL A 26 -17.71 -0.26 -18.15
C VAL A 26 -17.45 1.03 -18.90
N SER A 27 -16.62 0.98 -19.92
CA SER A 27 -16.39 2.12 -20.82
C SER A 27 -17.56 2.26 -21.77
N TYR A 28 -18.02 3.50 -22.00
CA TYR A 28 -19.05 3.86 -22.95
C TYR A 28 -18.53 4.98 -23.87
N LYS A 29 -18.77 4.87 -25.15
CA LYS A 29 -18.37 5.84 -26.16
C LYS A 29 -19.56 6.74 -26.50
N ILE A 30 -19.41 8.04 -26.29
CA ILE A 30 -20.43 9.05 -26.55
C ILE A 30 -20.74 9.08 -28.04
N GLN A 31 -22.03 9.08 -28.39
CA GLN A 31 -22.50 9.18 -29.76
C GLN A 31 -22.61 10.65 -30.19
N GLU A 32 -22.71 10.88 -31.50
CA GLU A 32 -22.82 12.23 -32.07
C GLU A 32 -24.09 12.93 -31.55
N GLY A 33 -23.92 14.10 -30.95
CA GLY A 33 -25.03 14.88 -30.36
C GLY A 33 -25.50 14.44 -28.99
N GLU A 34 -24.96 13.33 -28.41
CA GLU A 34 -25.33 12.82 -27.11
C GLU A 34 -24.70 13.65 -26.00
N THR A 35 -25.48 14.02 -24.99
CA THR A 35 -25.01 14.75 -23.82
C THR A 35 -24.85 13.84 -22.59
N MET A 36 -24.08 14.29 -21.59
CA MET A 36 -23.95 13.56 -20.32
C MET A 36 -25.31 13.40 -19.59
N ARG A 37 -26.27 14.26 -19.89
CA ARG A 37 -27.64 14.15 -19.37
C ARG A 37 -28.37 12.98 -20.02
N ASP A 38 -28.28 12.84 -21.33
CA ASP A 38 -28.94 11.76 -22.08
C ASP A 38 -28.42 10.39 -21.65
N VAL A 39 -27.10 10.29 -21.42
CA VAL A 39 -26.48 9.07 -20.89
C VAL A 39 -26.94 8.79 -19.46
N ALA A 40 -26.99 9.81 -18.60
CA ALA A 40 -27.41 9.68 -17.22
C ALA A 40 -28.88 9.27 -17.11
N ASP A 41 -29.76 9.88 -17.90
CA ASP A 41 -31.20 9.57 -17.94
C ASP A 41 -31.42 8.12 -18.41
N ARG A 42 -30.66 7.64 -19.39
CA ARG A 42 -30.69 6.23 -19.84
C ARG A 42 -30.23 5.23 -18.77
N LEU A 43 -29.31 5.64 -17.90
CA LEU A 43 -28.76 4.81 -16.82
C LEU A 43 -29.56 4.94 -15.51
N ASP A 44 -30.66 5.70 -15.51
CA ASP A 44 -31.47 5.99 -14.33
C ASP A 44 -30.63 6.53 -13.16
N MET A 45 -29.76 7.51 -13.46
CA MET A 45 -28.89 8.16 -12.51
C MET A 45 -28.87 9.68 -12.71
N LYS A 46 -28.43 10.41 -11.68
CA LYS A 46 -28.33 11.88 -11.80
C LYS A 46 -27.11 12.24 -12.66
N THR A 47 -27.30 13.20 -13.57
CA THR A 47 -26.21 13.75 -14.41
C THR A 47 -24.99 14.18 -13.57
N LYS A 48 -25.21 14.71 -12.37
CA LYS A 48 -24.14 15.10 -11.43
C LYS A 48 -23.29 13.90 -10.99
N ASP A 49 -23.91 12.73 -10.82
CA ASP A 49 -23.20 11.52 -10.39
C ASP A 49 -22.40 10.91 -11.57
N LEU A 50 -22.94 10.98 -12.77
CA LEU A 50 -22.20 10.58 -13.98
C LEU A 50 -21.01 11.50 -14.26
N LEU A 51 -21.16 12.81 -14.08
CA LEU A 51 -20.05 13.77 -14.19
C LEU A 51 -18.99 13.54 -13.11
N ARG A 52 -19.38 13.13 -11.89
CA ARG A 52 -18.45 12.79 -10.82
C ARG A 52 -17.63 11.53 -11.14
N LEU A 53 -18.20 10.58 -11.91
CA LEU A 53 -17.46 9.42 -12.42
C LEU A 53 -16.51 9.79 -13.58
N ASN A 54 -16.74 10.95 -14.21
CA ASN A 54 -16.00 11.44 -15.38
C ASN A 54 -15.65 12.94 -15.18
N PRO A 55 -14.79 13.28 -14.23
CA PRO A 55 -14.53 14.68 -13.84
C PRO A 55 -13.92 15.50 -14.98
N ASP A 56 -13.22 14.85 -15.91
CA ASP A 56 -12.55 15.50 -17.03
C ASP A 56 -13.45 15.71 -18.24
N VAL A 57 -14.74 15.31 -18.13
CA VAL A 57 -15.70 15.38 -19.24
C VAL A 57 -16.77 16.44 -18.95
N GLY A 58 -16.89 17.41 -19.84
CA GLY A 58 -17.91 18.45 -19.76
C GLY A 58 -19.34 17.90 -19.97
N ARG A 59 -20.36 18.73 -19.73
CA ARG A 59 -21.79 18.34 -19.88
C ARG A 59 -22.17 17.98 -21.32
N ARG A 60 -21.42 18.46 -22.31
CA ARG A 60 -21.59 18.18 -23.75
C ARG A 60 -20.24 17.72 -24.32
N PRO A 61 -19.90 16.45 -24.15
CA PRO A 61 -18.67 15.90 -24.69
C PRO A 61 -18.74 15.77 -26.21
N ASP A 62 -17.58 15.78 -26.84
CA ASP A 62 -17.47 15.51 -28.27
C ASP A 62 -17.83 14.06 -28.58
N ALA A 63 -18.31 13.82 -29.79
CA ALA A 63 -18.57 12.48 -30.29
C ALA A 63 -17.30 11.62 -30.16
N ASN A 64 -17.47 10.35 -29.84
CA ASN A 64 -16.40 9.37 -29.58
C ASN A 64 -15.61 9.58 -28.27
N THR A 65 -15.94 10.55 -27.42
CA THR A 65 -15.38 10.63 -26.07
C THR A 65 -15.73 9.36 -25.28
N VAL A 66 -14.73 8.71 -24.70
CA VAL A 66 -14.92 7.51 -23.89
C VAL A 66 -15.14 7.92 -22.44
N ILE A 67 -16.28 7.53 -21.87
CA ILE A 67 -16.64 7.77 -20.48
C ILE A 67 -16.80 6.47 -19.70
N VAL A 68 -16.69 6.53 -18.39
CA VAL A 68 -16.94 5.42 -17.46
C VAL A 68 -18.39 5.49 -17.00
N ILE A 69 -19.13 4.40 -17.16
CA ILE A 69 -20.51 4.28 -16.72
C ILE A 69 -20.70 3.07 -15.81
N PRO A 70 -21.68 3.07 -14.88
CA PRO A 70 -22.09 1.87 -14.16
C PRO A 70 -22.52 0.79 -15.17
N ASN A 71 -22.12 -0.46 -14.94
CA ASN A 71 -22.45 -1.55 -15.87
C ASN A 71 -23.98 -1.81 -15.88
N PRO A 72 -24.68 -1.53 -16.97
CA PRO A 72 -26.14 -1.68 -17.03
C PRO A 72 -26.62 -3.12 -16.88
N LYS A 73 -25.72 -4.11 -17.03
CA LYS A 73 -26.04 -5.54 -16.82
C LYS A 73 -26.13 -5.94 -15.34
N ILE A 74 -25.79 -5.05 -14.41
CA ILE A 74 -25.82 -5.27 -12.96
C ILE A 74 -27.09 -4.66 -12.32
N LYS A 75 -28.15 -4.38 -13.07
CA LYS A 75 -29.43 -3.94 -12.45
C LYS A 75 -30.08 -5.09 -11.67
N LYS A 76 -30.43 -4.79 -10.41
CA LYS A 76 -31.16 -5.64 -9.48
C LYS A 76 -32.27 -6.43 -10.16
N ASN A 77 -32.33 -7.72 -9.83
CA ASN A 77 -33.45 -8.59 -10.15
C ASN A 77 -34.77 -7.99 -9.68
N THR A 78 -35.55 -7.47 -10.61
CA THR A 78 -37.00 -7.44 -10.54
C THR A 78 -37.52 -7.58 -11.97
N SER A 79 -38.01 -8.78 -12.25
CA SER A 79 -38.95 -9.25 -13.28
C SER A 79 -38.80 -8.90 -14.76
N SER A 80 -38.67 -9.95 -15.51
CA SER A 80 -39.31 -10.39 -16.77
C SER A 80 -38.88 -9.82 -18.12
N SER A 81 -38.34 -10.77 -18.89
CA SER A 81 -38.62 -11.15 -20.30
C SER A 81 -38.43 -10.12 -21.42
N THR A 82 -37.55 -10.41 -22.31
CA THR A 82 -37.69 -10.81 -23.74
C THR A 82 -36.44 -10.36 -24.52
N THR A 83 -35.90 -11.35 -25.22
CA THR A 83 -34.85 -11.25 -26.25
C THR A 83 -35.48 -10.66 -27.54
N PRO A 84 -34.73 -10.08 -28.50
CA PRO A 84 -33.83 -10.84 -29.36
C PRO A 84 -32.50 -10.17 -29.72
N SER A 85 -31.57 -11.01 -30.12
CA SER A 85 -30.36 -10.73 -30.90
C SER A 85 -30.72 -10.31 -32.32
N PRO A 86 -29.90 -9.55 -33.09
CA PRO A 86 -28.96 -10.21 -33.98
C PRO A 86 -27.59 -9.52 -34.25
N GLU A 87 -26.72 -10.34 -34.76
CA GLU A 87 -25.77 -10.23 -35.91
C GLU A 87 -24.46 -9.45 -35.76
N GLU A 88 -23.42 -10.21 -36.08
CA GLU A 88 -22.06 -9.84 -36.41
C GLU A 88 -22.01 -9.02 -37.71
N GLU A 89 -21.19 -8.00 -37.73
CA GLU A 89 -20.53 -7.58 -38.97
C GLU A 89 -19.07 -7.17 -38.70
N THR A 90 -18.21 -7.89 -39.37
CA THR A 90 -16.80 -7.63 -39.56
C THR A 90 -16.62 -6.48 -40.56
N VAL A 91 -15.84 -5.45 -40.23
CA VAL A 91 -15.23 -4.57 -41.21
C VAL A 91 -13.75 -4.36 -40.88
N ASP A 92 -12.97 -4.88 -41.80
CA ASP A 92 -11.56 -4.67 -42.06
C ASP A 92 -11.35 -3.24 -42.58
N THR A 93 -10.46 -2.45 -42.01
CA THR A 93 -9.78 -1.36 -42.73
C THR A 93 -8.39 -1.13 -42.15
N THR A 94 -7.44 -1.55 -42.93
CA THR A 94 -6.06 -1.12 -43.00
C THR A 94 -5.95 0.40 -43.02
N ASP A 95 -5.14 0.97 -42.13
CA ASP A 95 -4.40 2.18 -42.44
C ASP A 95 -2.98 2.09 -41.83
N THR A 96 -2.06 2.01 -42.76
CA THR A 96 -0.62 2.02 -42.60
C THR A 96 -0.15 3.42 -42.26
N ASN A 97 0.55 3.59 -41.13
CA ASN A 97 1.54 4.63 -40.99
C ASN A 97 2.83 4.03 -40.45
N ASP A 98 3.82 4.08 -41.32
CA ASP A 98 5.18 3.62 -41.09
C ASP A 98 5.79 4.23 -39.83
N VAL A 99 6.15 3.38 -38.88
CA VAL A 99 7.11 3.72 -37.81
C VAL A 99 8.34 2.90 -38.11
N GLU A 100 9.42 3.58 -38.48
CA GLU A 100 10.74 2.98 -38.64
C GLU A 100 11.12 2.15 -37.43
N ASP A 101 11.26 0.86 -37.66
CA ASP A 101 11.77 -0.13 -36.75
C ASP A 101 13.31 0.00 -36.68
N THR A 102 13.81 0.80 -35.77
CA THR A 102 15.23 0.73 -35.36
C THR A 102 15.32 -0.05 -34.06
N THR A 103 15.51 -1.36 -34.21
CA THR A 103 15.98 -2.22 -33.13
C THR A 103 17.36 -1.73 -32.66
N PRO A 104 17.56 -1.36 -31.40
CA PRO A 104 18.91 -1.15 -30.88
C PRO A 104 19.52 -2.51 -30.58
N GLU A 105 20.67 -2.76 -31.19
CA GLU A 105 21.55 -3.86 -30.81
C GLU A 105 21.91 -3.73 -29.31
N THR A 106 21.60 -4.77 -28.55
CA THR A 106 21.98 -4.90 -27.14
C THR A 106 23.47 -5.21 -27.04
N ASN A 107 24.26 -4.23 -26.69
CA ASN A 107 25.61 -4.43 -26.16
C ASN A 107 25.54 -4.66 -24.65
N GLU A 108 26.09 -5.78 -24.21
CA GLU A 108 26.22 -6.21 -22.81
C GLU A 108 27.28 -5.38 -22.05
N ASP A 109 27.02 -4.10 -21.82
CA ASP A 109 27.77 -3.31 -20.81
C ASP A 109 26.99 -2.03 -20.41
N ASP A 110 25.76 -2.20 -19.92
CA ASP A 110 24.80 -1.12 -19.72
C ASP A 110 24.61 -0.76 -18.22
N THR A 111 25.72 -0.73 -17.48
CA THR A 111 25.71 -0.34 -16.05
C THR A 111 25.82 1.16 -15.84
N VAL A 112 26.02 1.94 -16.92
CA VAL A 112 26.37 3.35 -16.82
C VAL A 112 25.47 4.24 -17.67
N PHE A 113 24.72 5.14 -17.03
CA PHE A 113 24.01 6.24 -17.70
C PHE A 113 24.93 7.43 -17.93
N LYS A 114 25.07 7.89 -19.19
CA LYS A 114 25.75 9.14 -19.53
C LYS A 114 24.73 10.28 -19.61
N GLN A 115 24.77 11.20 -18.66
CA GLN A 115 23.95 12.41 -18.66
C GLN A 115 24.78 13.61 -19.07
N THR A 116 24.35 14.33 -20.10
CA THR A 116 24.96 15.61 -20.46
C THR A 116 24.27 16.73 -19.69
N ILE A 117 24.97 17.36 -18.75
CA ILE A 117 24.51 18.55 -18.04
C ILE A 117 25.02 19.77 -18.80
N VAL A 118 24.13 20.75 -18.96
CA VAL A 118 24.47 22.05 -19.54
C VAL A 118 24.69 23.03 -18.39
N GLU A 119 25.90 23.46 -18.22
CA GLU A 119 26.28 24.55 -17.32
C GLU A 119 26.58 25.80 -18.17
N TYR A 120 26.45 26.97 -17.58
CA TYR A 120 26.76 28.21 -18.27
C TYR A 120 27.89 28.93 -17.56
N GLU A 121 28.88 29.40 -18.34
CA GLU A 121 29.79 30.43 -17.90
C GLU A 121 29.02 31.74 -17.78
N THR A 122 29.21 32.46 -16.69
CA THR A 122 28.50 33.72 -16.43
C THR A 122 29.43 34.91 -16.45
N HIS A 123 28.92 36.06 -16.89
CA HIS A 123 29.60 37.35 -16.91
C HIS A 123 28.75 38.40 -16.19
N GLU A 124 29.36 39.13 -15.26
CA GLU A 124 28.71 40.24 -14.59
C GLU A 124 29.02 41.53 -15.35
N VAL A 125 27.98 42.22 -15.83
CA VAL A 125 28.09 43.42 -16.67
C VAL A 125 28.73 44.56 -15.90
N GLN A 126 29.86 45.05 -16.44
CA GLN A 126 30.63 46.16 -15.88
C GLN A 126 30.23 47.52 -16.51
N LYS A 127 30.62 48.62 -15.85
CA LYS A 127 30.33 49.98 -16.33
C LYS A 127 30.93 50.20 -17.72
N GLY A 128 30.08 50.54 -18.68
CA GLY A 128 30.49 50.84 -20.07
C GLY A 128 30.55 49.63 -21.00
N GLU A 129 30.14 48.45 -20.53
CA GLU A 129 29.99 47.30 -21.39
C GLU A 129 28.67 47.34 -22.16
N THR A 130 28.69 46.76 -23.35
CA THR A 130 27.53 46.65 -24.25
C THR A 130 27.35 45.22 -24.68
N VAL A 131 26.13 44.87 -25.15
CA VAL A 131 25.85 43.56 -25.72
C VAL A 131 26.87 43.16 -26.79
N TYR A 132 27.23 44.12 -27.67
CA TYR A 132 28.23 43.87 -28.72
C TYR A 132 29.60 43.52 -28.15
N ARG A 133 30.03 44.21 -27.08
CA ARG A 133 31.35 44.00 -26.48
C ARG A 133 31.42 42.63 -25.80
N ILE A 134 30.38 42.25 -25.05
CA ILE A 134 30.26 40.95 -24.37
C ILE A 134 30.19 39.81 -25.39
N THR A 135 29.33 39.93 -26.40
CA THR A 135 29.21 38.87 -27.43
C THR A 135 30.51 38.67 -28.19
N LYS A 136 31.26 39.78 -28.48
CA LYS A 136 32.57 39.70 -29.12
C LYS A 136 33.63 39.07 -28.22
N GLN A 137 33.61 39.38 -26.93
CA GLN A 137 34.53 38.82 -25.94
C GLN A 137 34.40 37.30 -25.80
N TYR A 138 33.17 36.79 -25.81
CA TYR A 138 32.88 35.36 -25.62
C TYR A 138 32.66 34.61 -26.94
N GLY A 139 32.78 35.29 -28.09
CA GLY A 139 32.65 34.66 -29.41
C GLY A 139 31.28 34.12 -29.73
N ILE A 140 30.23 34.71 -29.18
CA ILE A 140 28.83 34.33 -29.36
C ILE A 140 28.06 35.38 -30.13
N THR A 141 26.91 35.00 -30.67
CA THR A 141 25.99 35.95 -31.31
C THR A 141 25.09 36.63 -30.28
N LYS A 142 24.44 37.73 -30.66
CA LYS A 142 23.42 38.36 -29.83
C LYS A 142 22.23 37.41 -29.60
N ASP A 143 21.88 36.63 -30.60
CA ASP A 143 20.79 35.66 -30.52
C ASP A 143 21.14 34.53 -29.54
N ASP A 144 22.40 34.08 -29.51
CA ASP A 144 22.85 33.11 -28.50
C ASP A 144 22.77 33.73 -27.08
N LEU A 145 23.18 34.98 -26.92
CA LEU A 145 23.08 35.64 -25.63
C LEU A 145 21.64 35.78 -25.15
N ILE A 146 20.70 36.09 -26.05
CA ILE A 146 19.27 36.14 -25.74
C ILE A 146 18.74 34.72 -25.40
N LYS A 147 19.13 33.73 -26.18
CA LYS A 147 18.74 32.32 -25.96
C LYS A 147 19.22 31.78 -24.61
N PHE A 148 20.43 32.15 -24.19
CA PHE A 148 20.97 31.73 -22.88
C PHE A 148 20.29 32.45 -21.71
N ASN A 149 19.73 33.66 -21.95
CA ASN A 149 19.18 34.55 -20.93
C ASN A 149 17.72 34.97 -21.27
N PRO A 150 16.77 34.05 -21.41
CA PRO A 150 15.41 34.40 -21.79
C PRO A 150 14.68 35.27 -20.75
N GLU A 151 15.17 35.26 -19.51
CA GLU A 151 14.70 36.10 -18.41
C GLU A 151 15.00 37.60 -18.58
N TYR A 152 15.95 37.97 -19.46
CA TYR A 152 16.38 39.35 -19.64
C TYR A 152 15.96 39.95 -21.00
N THR A 153 14.78 40.53 -21.05
CA THR A 153 14.25 41.19 -22.29
C THR A 153 15.03 42.42 -22.73
N ASN A 154 15.80 43.05 -21.83
CA ASN A 154 16.61 44.24 -22.09
C ASN A 154 17.84 43.97 -23.00
N ILE A 155 18.25 42.72 -23.18
CA ILE A 155 19.28 42.31 -24.12
C ILE A 155 18.89 42.64 -25.56
N GLN A 156 17.59 42.40 -25.90
CA GLN A 156 17.08 42.70 -27.25
C GLN A 156 17.25 44.18 -27.61
N SER A 157 17.02 45.09 -26.67
CA SER A 157 17.13 46.53 -26.85
C SER A 157 18.57 47.06 -26.64
N ASN A 158 19.56 46.18 -26.47
CA ASN A 158 20.96 46.50 -26.15
C ASN A 158 21.13 47.34 -24.87
N ASN A 159 20.22 47.26 -23.94
CA ASN A 159 20.22 48.04 -22.69
C ASN A 159 20.54 47.11 -21.50
N LEU A 160 21.82 46.99 -21.17
CA LEU A 160 22.29 46.17 -20.05
C LEU A 160 22.40 47.02 -18.77
N SER A 161 22.10 46.40 -17.64
CA SER A 161 22.26 47.00 -16.32
C SER A 161 23.60 46.60 -15.72
N ILE A 162 24.30 47.53 -15.09
CA ILE A 162 25.56 47.25 -14.36
C ILE A 162 25.24 46.28 -13.23
N GLY A 163 26.03 45.21 -13.06
CA GLY A 163 25.82 44.14 -12.10
C GLY A 163 24.87 43.03 -12.59
N GLN A 164 24.32 43.13 -13.81
CA GLN A 164 23.50 42.07 -14.40
C GLN A 164 24.38 40.86 -14.73
N VAL A 165 24.02 39.69 -14.23
CA VAL A 165 24.75 38.44 -14.49
C VAL A 165 24.17 37.74 -15.72
N LEU A 166 24.96 37.62 -16.77
CA LEU A 166 24.60 37.04 -18.04
C LEU A 166 25.27 35.68 -18.23
N LYS A 167 24.53 34.69 -18.70
CA LYS A 167 25.05 33.39 -19.20
C LYS A 167 25.66 33.66 -20.58
N VAL A 168 26.96 33.41 -20.72
CA VAL A 168 27.70 33.82 -21.93
C VAL A 168 28.30 32.66 -22.72
N LYS A 169 28.34 31.47 -22.15
CA LYS A 169 28.84 30.30 -22.85
C LYS A 169 28.20 29.04 -22.30
N GLU A 170 27.76 28.18 -23.19
CA GLU A 170 27.24 26.86 -22.83
C GLU A 170 28.40 25.86 -22.68
N ILE A 171 28.48 25.21 -21.52
CA ILE A 171 29.47 24.20 -21.20
C ILE A 171 28.72 22.88 -21.07
N LYS A 172 28.91 21.96 -22.02
CA LYS A 172 28.34 20.60 -21.95
C LYS A 172 29.27 19.70 -21.17
N LYS A 173 28.85 19.28 -19.99
CA LYS A 173 29.57 18.36 -19.13
C LYS A 173 28.85 17.01 -19.12
N THR A 174 29.50 15.96 -19.58
CA THR A 174 28.95 14.61 -19.51
C THR A 174 29.19 14.06 -18.11
N ILE A 175 28.14 13.83 -17.35
CA ILE A 175 28.18 13.12 -16.08
C ILE A 175 27.82 11.68 -16.32
N THR A 176 28.66 10.80 -15.82
CA THR A 176 28.44 9.35 -15.83
C THR A 176 27.71 8.99 -14.55
N ILE A 177 26.48 8.48 -14.66
CA ILE A 177 25.65 8.09 -13.54
C ILE A 177 25.58 6.56 -13.48
N ASP A 178 25.94 6.04 -12.34
CA ASP A 178 25.80 4.61 -12.03
C ASP A 178 24.31 4.27 -11.92
N LYS A 179 23.84 3.38 -12.82
CA LYS A 179 22.44 2.97 -12.95
C LYS A 179 21.91 2.35 -11.65
N GLU A 180 22.72 1.55 -10.97
CA GLU A 180 22.36 0.92 -9.70
C GLU A 180 22.08 1.97 -8.62
N LYS A 181 22.92 3.00 -8.51
CA LYS A 181 22.73 4.10 -7.54
C LYS A 181 21.51 4.97 -7.82
N VAL A 182 21.06 5.04 -9.07
CA VAL A 182 19.81 5.74 -9.42
C VAL A 182 18.61 4.90 -9.05
N LEU A 183 18.65 3.58 -9.33
CA LEU A 183 17.62 2.63 -8.97
C LEU A 183 17.41 2.54 -7.45
N GLU A 184 18.48 2.70 -6.67
CA GLU A 184 18.39 2.76 -5.20
C GLU A 184 17.69 4.03 -4.67
N LYS A 185 17.69 5.13 -5.44
CA LYS A 185 17.17 6.43 -4.99
C LYS A 185 15.80 6.78 -5.53
N PHE A 186 15.38 6.13 -6.62
CA PHE A 186 14.13 6.46 -7.29
C PHE A 186 13.33 5.20 -7.60
N LEU A 187 12.02 5.27 -7.38
CA LEU A 187 11.10 4.36 -8.04
C LEU A 187 11.20 4.64 -9.53
N THR A 188 11.50 3.61 -10.31
CA THR A 188 11.70 3.73 -11.76
C THR A 188 10.66 2.94 -12.52
N HIS A 189 10.43 3.32 -13.78
CA HIS A 189 9.57 2.60 -14.71
C HIS A 189 10.24 2.50 -16.07
N THR A 190 10.25 1.30 -16.64
CA THR A 190 10.68 1.10 -18.04
C THR A 190 9.46 1.16 -18.95
N VAL A 191 9.42 2.11 -19.85
CA VAL A 191 8.29 2.36 -20.73
C VAL A 191 8.05 1.16 -21.64
N LYS A 192 6.80 0.69 -21.67
CA LYS A 192 6.34 -0.43 -22.49
C LYS A 192 5.52 0.07 -23.69
N SER A 193 5.30 -0.81 -24.66
CA SER A 193 4.42 -0.50 -25.81
C SER A 193 3.03 -0.06 -25.35
N LYS A 194 2.48 0.95 -26.02
CA LYS A 194 1.15 1.55 -25.77
C LYS A 194 1.02 2.34 -24.47
N GLU A 195 2.07 2.56 -23.71
CA GLU A 195 2.04 3.47 -22.58
C GLU A 195 2.14 4.92 -23.03
N THR A 196 1.50 5.80 -22.28
CA THR A 196 1.47 7.26 -22.53
C THR A 196 1.85 8.03 -21.28
N MET A 197 2.29 9.27 -21.42
CA MET A 197 2.52 10.15 -20.27
C MET A 197 1.31 10.20 -19.34
N TYR A 198 0.10 10.28 -19.93
CA TYR A 198 -1.15 10.27 -19.17
C TYR A 198 -1.34 8.97 -18.37
N SER A 199 -1.11 7.81 -19.00
CA SER A 199 -1.25 6.53 -18.30
C SER A 199 -0.25 6.38 -17.16
N LEU A 200 1.01 6.81 -17.35
CA LEU A 200 2.06 6.73 -16.33
C LEU A 200 1.83 7.70 -15.18
N THR A 201 1.48 8.97 -15.46
CA THR A 201 1.19 9.96 -14.41
C THR A 201 0.03 9.52 -13.55
N ARG A 202 -1.01 8.95 -14.16
CA ARG A 202 -2.18 8.44 -13.45
C ARG A 202 -1.86 7.17 -12.65
N PHE A 203 -1.12 6.23 -13.25
CA PHE A 203 -0.75 4.97 -12.61
C PHE A 203 0.11 5.18 -11.35
N TYR A 204 1.10 6.07 -11.45
CA TYR A 204 2.02 6.35 -10.36
C TYR A 204 1.59 7.50 -9.45
N ASN A 205 0.45 8.14 -9.75
CA ASN A 205 -0.03 9.33 -9.05
C ASN A 205 1.05 10.41 -8.88
N VAL A 206 1.65 10.80 -10.01
CA VAL A 206 2.67 11.85 -10.10
C VAL A 206 2.23 12.89 -11.10
N SER A 207 2.61 14.16 -10.89
CA SER A 207 2.33 15.20 -11.87
C SER A 207 3.25 15.07 -13.09
N LYS A 208 2.81 15.61 -14.23
CA LYS A 208 3.68 15.70 -15.41
C LYS A 208 4.93 16.54 -15.11
N GLU A 209 4.76 17.61 -14.37
CA GLU A 209 5.81 18.53 -13.94
C GLU A 209 6.86 17.80 -13.08
N ASP A 210 6.44 16.92 -12.18
CA ASP A 210 7.37 16.11 -11.39
C ASP A 210 8.13 15.10 -12.25
N LEU A 211 7.46 14.44 -13.19
CA LEU A 211 8.15 13.55 -14.13
C LEU A 211 9.17 14.28 -14.98
N LEU A 212 8.84 15.47 -15.48
CA LEU A 212 9.79 16.30 -16.25
C LEU A 212 10.98 16.73 -15.37
N ARG A 213 10.72 17.16 -14.15
CA ARG A 213 11.76 17.59 -13.20
C ARG A 213 12.70 16.45 -12.81
N LEU A 214 12.19 15.25 -12.65
CA LEU A 214 13.00 14.08 -12.28
C LEU A 214 13.80 13.52 -13.46
N ASN A 215 13.38 13.76 -14.70
CA ASN A 215 13.93 13.16 -15.91
C ASN A 215 14.38 14.24 -16.93
N PRO A 216 15.23 15.19 -16.52
CA PRO A 216 15.68 16.27 -17.42
C PRO A 216 16.50 15.74 -18.60
N GLU A 217 17.02 14.52 -18.49
CA GLU A 217 17.73 13.81 -19.56
C GLU A 217 16.86 13.47 -20.77
N TYR A 218 15.52 13.49 -20.62
CA TYR A 218 14.57 13.15 -21.67
C TYR A 218 13.72 14.37 -22.08
N PRO A 219 14.25 15.29 -22.89
CA PRO A 219 13.53 16.53 -23.27
C PRO A 219 12.21 16.25 -24.01
N GLY A 220 12.08 15.12 -24.70
CA GLY A 220 10.85 14.72 -25.40
C GLY A 220 9.64 14.52 -24.49
N LEU A 221 9.85 14.32 -23.17
CA LEU A 221 8.75 14.19 -22.22
C LEU A 221 7.89 15.46 -22.14
N ALA A 222 8.45 16.63 -22.36
CA ALA A 222 7.70 17.89 -22.40
C ALA A 222 6.59 17.85 -23.46
N ASP A 223 6.87 17.21 -24.60
CA ASP A 223 5.97 17.02 -25.73
C ASP A 223 5.13 15.72 -25.63
N ASN A 224 5.11 15.08 -24.45
CA ASN A 224 4.48 13.78 -24.20
C ASN A 224 5.05 12.61 -25.04
N LYS A 225 6.28 12.75 -25.55
CA LYS A 225 6.94 11.68 -26.31
C LYS A 225 7.62 10.69 -25.36
N LEU A 226 7.25 9.43 -25.47
CA LEU A 226 7.84 8.31 -24.76
C LEU A 226 8.45 7.33 -25.76
N SER A 227 9.59 6.75 -25.43
CA SER A 227 10.23 5.70 -26.21
C SER A 227 10.14 4.37 -25.47
N ILE A 228 9.82 3.28 -26.18
CA ILE A 228 9.81 1.93 -25.58
C ILE A 228 11.21 1.60 -25.06
N GLY A 229 11.29 1.04 -23.84
CA GLY A 229 12.56 0.74 -23.18
C GLY A 229 13.17 1.93 -22.41
N GLN A 230 12.60 3.14 -22.50
CA GLN A 230 13.04 4.30 -21.75
C GLN A 230 12.85 4.11 -20.24
N LEU A 231 13.91 4.30 -19.45
CA LEU A 231 13.87 4.22 -18.00
C LEU A 231 13.53 5.58 -17.40
N LEU A 232 12.37 5.70 -16.78
CA LEU A 232 11.90 6.92 -16.14
C LEU A 232 12.08 6.85 -14.63
N LYS A 233 12.60 7.91 -14.02
CA LYS A 233 12.51 8.16 -12.57
C LYS A 233 11.11 8.70 -12.28
N ILE A 234 10.34 7.95 -11.51
CA ILE A 234 8.93 8.26 -11.24
C ILE A 234 8.78 9.14 -10.00
N LYS A 235 9.41 8.74 -8.91
CA LYS A 235 9.45 9.50 -7.67
C LYS A 235 10.68 9.10 -6.86
N PRO A 236 11.23 10.01 -6.03
CA PRO A 236 12.28 9.63 -5.10
C PRO A 236 11.74 8.50 -4.21
N ILE A 237 12.53 7.47 -4.01
CA ILE A 237 12.33 6.58 -2.88
C ILE A 237 12.65 7.46 -1.69
N GLU A 238 11.61 8.04 -1.07
CA GLU A 238 11.79 8.82 0.14
C GLU A 238 12.66 7.99 1.08
N GLU A 239 13.64 8.62 1.71
CA GLU A 239 14.55 7.99 2.67
C GLU A 239 13.80 7.52 3.94
N VAL A 240 12.71 6.79 3.75
CA VAL A 240 11.99 6.09 4.83
C VAL A 240 12.93 5.05 5.46
N SER A 241 13.88 4.52 4.66
CA SER A 241 14.78 3.46 5.09
C SER A 241 16.01 3.94 5.88
N LYS A 242 16.40 5.20 5.84
CA LYS A 242 17.63 5.65 6.51
C LYS A 242 17.49 6.01 7.99
N LYS A 243 16.27 6.14 8.52
CA LYS A 243 16.03 6.38 9.95
C LYS A 243 15.66 5.15 10.77
N GLU A 244 15.26 4.08 10.12
CA GLU A 244 15.05 2.81 10.78
C GLU A 244 16.33 1.97 10.60
N ASN A 245 17.14 1.85 11.65
CA ASN A 245 18.28 0.93 11.71
C ASN A 245 17.80 -0.51 11.78
N TYR A 246 16.97 -0.94 10.81
CA TYR A 246 16.57 -2.35 10.69
C TYR A 246 17.61 -3.10 9.87
N THR A 247 18.08 -4.18 10.43
CA THR A 247 18.66 -5.24 9.61
C THR A 247 17.51 -6.06 9.05
N PHE A 248 17.39 -6.15 7.73
CA PHE A 248 16.40 -7.02 7.13
C PHE A 248 16.85 -8.47 7.22
N TYR A 249 15.89 -9.34 7.56
CA TYR A 249 16.11 -10.79 7.51
C TYR A 249 16.33 -11.21 6.05
N LYS A 250 17.46 -11.85 5.80
CA LYS A 250 17.77 -12.42 4.49
C LYS A 250 17.27 -13.85 4.46
N ASP A 251 16.31 -14.12 3.61
CA ASP A 251 15.80 -15.46 3.36
C ASP A 251 16.96 -16.34 2.84
N SER A 252 17.16 -17.48 3.48
CA SER A 252 18.18 -18.48 3.11
C SER A 252 17.64 -19.88 3.38
N ILE A 253 18.03 -20.82 2.53
CA ILE A 253 17.62 -22.21 2.64
C ILE A 253 18.90 -23.03 2.76
N GLU A 254 18.98 -23.82 3.82
CA GLU A 254 20.05 -24.79 3.98
C GLU A 254 19.72 -26.07 3.20
N THR A 255 20.71 -26.66 2.56
CA THR A 255 20.54 -27.85 1.73
C THR A 255 20.00 -29.02 2.57
N ASP A 256 19.09 -29.79 1.99
CA ASP A 256 18.48 -30.99 2.60
C ASP A 256 17.62 -30.70 3.86
N THR A 257 17.14 -29.48 4.03
CA THR A 257 16.28 -29.12 5.17
C THR A 257 14.92 -29.81 5.10
N SER A 258 14.54 -30.46 6.20
CA SER A 258 13.22 -31.06 6.41
C SER A 258 12.58 -30.47 7.65
N ILE A 259 11.31 -30.03 7.53
CA ILE A 259 10.54 -29.37 8.60
C ILE A 259 9.24 -30.14 8.85
N ASN A 260 9.00 -30.54 10.09
CA ASN A 260 7.75 -31.14 10.55
C ASN A 260 6.86 -30.05 11.14
N LEU A 261 5.86 -29.62 10.37
CA LEU A 261 4.90 -28.58 10.74
C LEU A 261 3.62 -29.21 11.29
N ALA A 262 3.18 -28.76 12.46
CA ALA A 262 1.81 -29.01 12.95
C ALA A 262 0.96 -27.75 12.86
N ILE A 263 -0.25 -27.86 12.31
CA ILE A 263 -1.25 -26.80 12.23
C ILE A 263 -2.44 -27.16 13.09
N LEU A 264 -2.74 -26.36 14.11
CA LEU A 264 -3.80 -26.59 15.09
C LEU A 264 -4.91 -25.55 14.93
N LEU A 265 -5.99 -25.90 14.24
CA LEU A 265 -7.09 -24.99 13.91
C LEU A 265 -8.45 -25.53 14.35
N PRO A 266 -9.41 -24.65 14.78
CA PRO A 266 -10.74 -25.08 15.19
C PRO A 266 -11.68 -25.26 13.99
N PHE A 267 -11.42 -26.27 13.14
CA PHE A 267 -12.26 -26.57 11.98
C PHE A 267 -13.67 -27.02 12.36
N LYS A 268 -13.82 -27.67 13.54
CA LYS A 268 -15.09 -28.20 14.04
C LYS A 268 -15.73 -29.24 13.10
N ALA A 269 -14.92 -30.07 12.49
CA ALA A 269 -15.37 -31.06 11.52
C ALA A 269 -16.51 -31.92 12.04
N ASP A 270 -16.42 -32.35 13.31
CA ASP A 270 -17.48 -33.14 13.95
C ASP A 270 -18.86 -32.44 14.02
N GLU A 271 -18.83 -31.09 14.16
CA GLU A 271 -20.04 -30.27 14.27
C GLU A 271 -20.67 -29.99 12.90
N TYR A 272 -19.90 -30.14 11.83
CA TYR A 272 -20.28 -29.77 10.46
C TYR A 272 -20.60 -31.00 9.55
N ASN A 273 -20.38 -32.22 10.02
CA ASN A 273 -20.48 -33.45 9.22
C ASN A 273 -21.79 -33.62 8.43
N SER A 274 -22.90 -33.07 8.92
CA SER A 274 -24.24 -33.21 8.29
C SER A 274 -24.74 -31.92 7.65
N GLN A 275 -23.91 -30.86 7.61
CA GLN A 275 -24.33 -29.57 7.11
C GLN A 275 -23.85 -29.35 5.67
N SER A 276 -24.60 -28.58 4.90
CA SER A 276 -24.14 -28.14 3.58
C SER A 276 -23.03 -27.06 3.71
N SER A 277 -22.20 -26.93 2.68
CA SER A 277 -21.18 -25.86 2.66
C SER A 277 -21.80 -24.48 2.86
N LYS A 278 -23.00 -24.23 2.33
CA LYS A 278 -23.74 -22.99 2.53
C LYS A 278 -24.02 -22.74 4.00
N ASP A 279 -24.57 -23.75 4.69
CA ASP A 279 -24.95 -23.63 6.11
C ASP A 279 -23.72 -23.46 7.02
N ILE A 280 -22.58 -24.07 6.63
CA ILE A 280 -21.33 -23.94 7.38
C ILE A 280 -20.74 -22.52 7.27
N PHE A 281 -20.75 -21.91 6.08
CA PHE A 281 -20.00 -20.67 5.82
C PHE A 281 -20.87 -19.41 5.83
N GLU A 282 -22.18 -19.50 5.57
CA GLU A 282 -23.07 -18.35 5.56
C GLU A 282 -23.24 -17.78 6.97
N GLY A 283 -22.73 -16.56 7.19
CA GLY A 283 -22.77 -15.87 8.49
C GLY A 283 -21.84 -16.44 9.58
N ASN A 284 -21.08 -17.47 9.30
CA ASN A 284 -20.17 -18.10 10.26
C ASN A 284 -18.74 -17.59 10.12
N GLN A 285 -18.47 -16.47 10.80
CA GLN A 285 -17.14 -15.82 10.75
C GLN A 285 -15.99 -16.75 11.16
N LEU A 286 -16.20 -17.65 12.15
CA LEU A 286 -15.13 -18.54 12.60
C LEU A 286 -14.78 -19.57 11.52
N ALA A 287 -15.78 -20.18 10.86
CA ALA A 287 -15.52 -21.13 9.78
C ALA A 287 -14.78 -20.48 8.61
N ASN A 288 -15.22 -19.29 8.18
CA ASN A 288 -14.57 -18.52 7.14
C ASN A 288 -13.12 -18.17 7.52
N MET A 289 -12.91 -17.61 8.72
CA MET A 289 -11.58 -17.24 9.21
C MET A 289 -10.61 -18.42 9.27
N VAL A 290 -11.07 -19.56 9.77
CA VAL A 290 -10.24 -20.78 9.94
C VAL A 290 -9.87 -21.37 8.58
N THR A 291 -10.84 -21.45 7.68
CA THR A 291 -10.65 -22.01 6.34
C THR A 291 -9.72 -21.10 5.52
N ASP A 292 -9.98 -19.80 5.50
CA ASP A 292 -9.15 -18.84 4.77
C ASP A 292 -7.71 -18.85 5.28
N PHE A 293 -7.51 -18.84 6.61
CA PHE A 293 -6.18 -18.94 7.19
C PHE A 293 -5.44 -20.21 6.73
N TYR A 294 -6.14 -21.36 6.72
CA TYR A 294 -5.55 -22.62 6.27
C TYR A 294 -5.20 -22.58 4.78
N LEU A 295 -6.09 -22.09 3.92
CA LEU A 295 -5.84 -21.95 2.48
C LEU A 295 -4.64 -21.05 2.18
N GLY A 296 -4.47 -19.98 2.93
CA GLY A 296 -3.28 -19.13 2.85
C GLY A 296 -2.00 -19.86 3.30
N ALA A 297 -2.07 -20.57 4.43
CA ALA A 297 -0.95 -21.38 4.93
C ALA A 297 -0.53 -22.47 3.93
N GLU A 298 -1.50 -23.08 3.23
CA GLU A 298 -1.24 -24.08 2.20
C GLU A 298 -0.46 -23.51 1.00
N ILE A 299 -0.78 -22.29 0.55
CA ILE A 299 0.00 -21.58 -0.48
C ILE A 299 1.45 -21.33 -0.01
N ALA A 300 1.63 -20.96 1.26
CA ALA A 300 2.96 -20.78 1.83
C ALA A 300 3.78 -22.08 1.84
N ILE A 301 3.17 -23.17 2.30
CA ILE A 301 3.79 -24.51 2.31
C ILE A 301 4.21 -24.93 0.90
N ASP A 302 3.31 -24.79 -0.07
CA ASP A 302 3.59 -25.11 -1.47
C ASP A 302 4.73 -24.25 -2.03
N SER A 303 4.79 -22.97 -1.64
CA SER A 303 5.84 -22.06 -2.07
C SER A 303 7.21 -22.42 -1.50
N ILE A 304 7.27 -22.87 -0.26
CA ILE A 304 8.50 -23.34 0.40
C ILE A 304 8.96 -24.68 -0.18
N LYS A 305 8.04 -25.62 -0.41
CA LYS A 305 8.33 -26.90 -1.06
C LYS A 305 8.93 -26.72 -2.46
N LYS A 306 8.40 -25.77 -3.23
CA LYS A 306 8.94 -25.43 -4.58
C LYS A 306 10.36 -24.88 -4.54
N GLN A 307 10.80 -24.35 -3.42
CA GLN A 307 12.17 -23.88 -3.20
C GLN A 307 13.13 -24.98 -2.72
N GLY A 308 12.68 -26.25 -2.65
CA GLY A 308 13.51 -27.40 -2.34
C GLY A 308 13.49 -27.85 -0.88
N VAL A 309 12.73 -27.19 0.00
CA VAL A 309 12.57 -27.59 1.41
C VAL A 309 11.55 -28.73 1.53
N GLN A 310 11.89 -29.79 2.22
CA GLN A 310 10.92 -30.84 2.56
C GLN A 310 10.06 -30.37 3.74
N VAL A 311 8.75 -30.22 3.54
CA VAL A 311 7.81 -29.85 4.61
C VAL A 311 6.80 -30.97 4.82
N ASN A 312 6.86 -31.61 5.99
CA ASN A 312 5.90 -32.61 6.44
C ASN A 312 4.82 -31.92 7.27
N VAL A 313 3.56 -31.98 6.83
CA VAL A 313 2.48 -31.21 7.44
C VAL A 313 1.50 -32.13 8.11
N ASN A 314 1.23 -31.89 9.40
CA ASN A 314 0.16 -32.52 10.16
C ASN A 314 -0.88 -31.46 10.56
N VAL A 315 -2.13 -31.64 10.13
CA VAL A 315 -3.22 -30.72 10.42
C VAL A 315 -4.15 -31.36 11.44
N PHE A 316 -4.44 -30.64 12.52
CA PHE A 316 -5.27 -31.12 13.61
C PHE A 316 -6.47 -30.20 13.83
N ASP A 317 -7.68 -30.78 13.86
CA ASP A 317 -8.89 -30.09 14.30
C ASP A 317 -8.90 -29.99 15.82
N THR A 318 -8.75 -28.77 16.33
CA THR A 318 -8.79 -28.51 17.77
C THR A 318 -10.23 -28.54 18.34
N GLY A 319 -11.24 -28.57 17.48
CA GLY A 319 -12.66 -28.53 17.82
C GLY A 319 -13.08 -27.21 18.43
N ASN A 320 -14.35 -27.14 18.83
CA ASN A 320 -14.90 -25.93 19.46
C ASN A 320 -14.14 -25.57 20.74
N ARG A 321 -13.66 -24.32 20.83
CA ARG A 321 -12.87 -23.80 21.96
C ARG A 321 -11.68 -24.68 22.34
N GLY A 322 -11.15 -25.47 21.40
CA GLY A 322 -9.99 -26.32 21.63
C GLY A 322 -10.27 -27.55 22.49
N LYS A 323 -11.49 -28.11 22.40
CA LYS A 323 -11.91 -29.33 23.18
C LYS A 323 -11.00 -30.52 22.90
N ASN A 324 -10.45 -30.65 21.68
CA ASN A 324 -9.67 -31.81 21.24
C ASN A 324 -8.18 -31.72 21.64
N ILE A 325 -7.70 -30.56 22.13
CA ILE A 325 -6.26 -30.34 22.43
C ILE A 325 -5.74 -31.33 23.45
N THR A 326 -6.51 -31.61 24.53
CA THR A 326 -6.11 -32.57 25.55
C THR A 326 -5.87 -33.97 24.96
N THR A 327 -6.70 -34.39 24.02
CA THR A 327 -6.54 -35.68 23.33
C THR A 327 -5.31 -35.66 22.41
N ILE A 328 -5.13 -34.59 21.63
CA ILE A 328 -3.97 -34.41 20.74
C ILE A 328 -2.66 -34.53 21.52
N LEU A 329 -2.57 -33.90 22.69
CA LEU A 329 -1.39 -33.94 23.56
C LEU A 329 -1.21 -35.31 24.21
N LYS A 330 -2.30 -35.90 24.77
CA LYS A 330 -2.25 -37.23 25.39
C LYS A 330 -1.80 -38.33 24.42
N ASP A 331 -2.23 -38.24 23.16
CA ASP A 331 -1.88 -39.18 22.10
C ASP A 331 -0.47 -38.88 21.51
N LYS A 332 0.26 -37.93 22.07
CA LYS A 332 1.64 -37.55 21.68
C LYS A 332 1.79 -37.19 20.19
N LYS A 333 0.72 -36.65 19.57
CA LYS A 333 0.67 -36.36 18.13
C LYS A 333 1.62 -35.22 17.70
N LEU A 334 2.17 -34.45 18.66
CA LEU A 334 3.07 -33.33 18.44
C LEU A 334 4.54 -33.63 18.85
N GLU A 335 4.89 -34.89 19.18
CA GLU A 335 6.18 -35.25 19.77
C GLU A 335 7.36 -34.99 18.79
N ASN A 336 7.15 -35.22 17.48
CA ASN A 336 8.16 -35.04 16.43
C ASN A 336 7.90 -33.79 15.56
N THR A 337 7.44 -32.71 16.17
CA THR A 337 7.10 -31.47 15.46
C THR A 337 8.20 -30.43 15.69
N ASP A 338 8.67 -29.79 14.62
CA ASP A 338 9.66 -28.71 14.69
C ASP A 338 9.02 -27.36 14.97
N VAL A 339 7.75 -27.18 14.56
CA VAL A 339 6.97 -25.99 14.85
C VAL A 339 5.47 -26.25 14.85
N VAL A 340 4.76 -25.61 15.77
CA VAL A 340 3.29 -25.63 15.83
C VAL A 340 2.75 -24.25 15.46
N ILE A 341 1.87 -24.16 14.46
CA ILE A 341 1.09 -22.96 14.13
C ILE A 341 -0.32 -23.11 14.69
N GLY A 342 -0.72 -22.20 15.55
CA GLY A 342 -1.92 -22.34 16.39
C GLY A 342 -1.59 -22.78 17.82
N PRO A 343 -2.62 -23.14 18.62
CA PRO A 343 -4.05 -23.01 18.34
C PRO A 343 -4.54 -21.55 18.37
N PHE A 344 -5.74 -21.31 17.84
CA PHE A 344 -6.34 -19.97 17.78
C PHE A 344 -6.78 -19.40 19.13
N TYR A 345 -7.03 -20.21 20.11
CA TYR A 345 -7.44 -19.76 21.44
C TYR A 345 -6.23 -19.58 22.36
N SER A 346 -6.09 -18.39 22.94
CA SER A 346 -4.91 -17.99 23.72
C SER A 346 -4.68 -18.87 24.95
N ASP A 347 -5.73 -19.29 25.67
CA ASP A 347 -5.61 -20.19 26.79
C ASP A 347 -5.12 -21.59 26.36
N LYS A 348 -5.47 -22.02 25.19
CA LYS A 348 -5.06 -23.29 24.60
C LYS A 348 -3.62 -23.24 24.07
N ALA A 349 -3.20 -22.10 23.54
CA ALA A 349 -1.81 -21.90 23.11
C ALA A 349 -0.83 -22.05 24.27
N GLU A 350 -1.16 -21.51 25.44
CA GLU A 350 -0.35 -21.68 26.65
C GLU A 350 -0.30 -23.15 27.12
N VAL A 351 -1.41 -23.89 27.01
CA VAL A 351 -1.46 -25.33 27.33
C VAL A 351 -0.54 -26.12 26.41
N VAL A 352 -0.67 -25.92 25.09
CA VAL A 352 0.18 -26.62 24.12
C VAL A 352 1.65 -26.29 24.34
N ALA A 353 1.99 -25.01 24.53
CA ALA A 353 3.38 -24.57 24.70
C ALA A 353 4.05 -25.10 25.99
N ARG A 354 3.30 -25.50 26.99
CA ARG A 354 3.85 -26.18 28.19
C ARG A 354 4.19 -27.63 27.94
N ASP A 355 3.42 -28.28 27.09
CA ASP A 355 3.50 -29.73 26.86
C ASP A 355 4.49 -30.13 25.75
N VAL A 356 4.58 -29.33 24.67
CA VAL A 356 5.46 -29.63 23.52
C VAL A 356 6.86 -29.03 23.68
N ASN A 357 7.84 -29.61 22.97
CA ASN A 357 9.20 -29.05 22.90
C ASN A 357 9.34 -27.99 21.82
N ALA A 358 8.59 -28.09 20.76
CA ALA A 358 8.60 -27.18 19.62
C ALA A 358 8.10 -25.76 19.99
N PRO A 359 8.55 -24.71 19.28
CA PRO A 359 7.95 -23.40 19.36
C PRO A 359 6.49 -23.44 18.90
N VAL A 360 5.63 -22.70 19.63
CA VAL A 360 4.19 -22.58 19.37
C VAL A 360 3.88 -21.17 18.90
N VAL A 361 3.52 -21.03 17.64
CA VAL A 361 3.23 -19.75 16.98
C VAL A 361 1.77 -19.40 17.16
N PHE A 362 1.48 -18.39 17.96
CA PHE A 362 0.12 -17.91 18.20
C PHE A 362 -0.27 -16.88 17.13
N PRO A 363 -1.23 -17.22 16.23
CA PRO A 363 -1.41 -16.47 14.97
C PRO A 363 -2.32 -15.25 15.09
N HIS A 364 -2.94 -15.01 16.23
CA HIS A 364 -3.91 -13.92 16.43
C HIS A 364 -3.51 -12.94 17.51
N TYR A 365 -4.16 -11.78 17.50
CA TYR A 365 -4.16 -10.89 18.65
C TYR A 365 -5.10 -11.43 19.74
N SER A 366 -4.64 -11.42 20.98
CA SER A 366 -5.48 -11.63 22.17
C SER A 366 -5.11 -10.62 23.25
N SER A 367 -6.11 -10.01 23.87
CA SER A 367 -5.89 -9.14 25.04
C SER A 367 -5.21 -9.87 26.20
N LYS A 368 -5.25 -11.21 26.21
CA LYS A 368 -4.60 -12.06 27.24
C LYS A 368 -3.15 -12.43 26.87
N GLN A 369 -2.70 -12.15 25.64
CA GLN A 369 -1.36 -12.58 25.18
C GLN A 369 -0.21 -11.92 25.96
N SER A 370 -0.44 -10.77 26.58
CA SER A 370 0.54 -10.13 27.47
C SER A 370 0.90 -10.98 28.70
N LYS A 371 0.02 -11.91 29.08
CA LYS A 371 0.15 -12.84 30.20
C LYS A 371 0.82 -14.17 29.84
N PHE A 372 1.19 -14.38 28.57
CA PHE A 372 1.87 -15.60 28.17
C PHE A 372 3.21 -15.75 28.86
N SER A 373 3.40 -16.91 29.50
CA SER A 373 4.56 -17.20 30.34
C SER A 373 5.55 -18.17 29.70
N SER A 374 5.13 -18.99 28.76
CA SER A 374 6.00 -19.96 28.11
C SER A 374 6.97 -19.30 27.14
N SER A 375 8.26 -19.61 27.25
CA SER A 375 9.31 -19.16 26.32
C SER A 375 9.19 -19.78 24.93
N LYS A 376 8.42 -20.86 24.80
CA LYS A 376 8.14 -21.51 23.50
C LYS A 376 7.07 -20.80 22.71
N LEU A 377 6.28 -19.89 23.32
CA LEU A 377 5.26 -19.12 22.63
C LEU A 377 5.87 -17.97 21.83
N VAL A 378 5.44 -17.89 20.56
CA VAL A 378 5.78 -16.82 19.63
C VAL A 378 4.49 -16.12 19.21
N LYS A 379 4.30 -14.86 19.60
CA LYS A 379 3.15 -14.04 19.25
C LYS A 379 3.41 -13.35 17.91
N THR A 380 2.53 -13.52 16.95
CA THR A 380 2.66 -12.89 15.62
C THR A 380 2.05 -11.49 15.55
N SER A 381 1.14 -11.17 16.46
CA SER A 381 0.51 -9.83 16.52
C SER A 381 1.13 -8.98 17.62
N PRO A 382 1.43 -7.70 17.34
CA PRO A 382 1.97 -6.77 18.32
C PRO A 382 1.03 -6.51 19.50
N GLU A 383 1.60 -6.17 20.65
CA GLU A 383 0.85 -5.73 21.84
C GLU A 383 0.31 -4.30 21.59
N LYS A 384 -0.86 -3.97 22.18
CA LYS A 384 -1.45 -2.62 22.06
C LYS A 384 -0.50 -1.50 22.47
N ASP A 385 0.31 -1.74 23.48
CA ASP A 385 1.30 -0.78 23.95
C ASP A 385 2.38 -0.44 22.92
N ASN A 386 2.67 -1.36 22.00
CA ASN A 386 3.64 -1.13 20.93
C ASN A 386 3.11 -0.09 19.93
N TYR A 387 1.81 -0.09 19.64
CA TYR A 387 1.20 0.89 18.73
C TYR A 387 1.39 2.33 19.25
N VAL A 388 1.14 2.54 20.55
CA VAL A 388 1.32 3.86 21.18
C VAL A 388 2.78 4.31 21.15
N SER A 389 3.70 3.39 21.49
CA SER A 389 5.14 3.69 21.49
C SER A 389 5.65 3.98 20.09
N TYR A 390 5.19 3.21 19.11
CA TYR A 390 5.60 3.35 17.71
C TYR A 390 5.15 4.68 17.11
N LEU A 391 3.87 5.06 17.36
CA LEU A 391 3.36 6.37 16.95
C LEU A 391 4.14 7.51 17.61
N ALA A 392 4.34 7.44 18.92
CA ALA A 392 5.03 8.50 19.67
C ALA A 392 6.48 8.67 19.22
N SER A 393 7.18 7.57 18.93
CA SER A 393 8.53 7.60 18.36
C SER A 393 8.52 8.23 16.95
N TYR A 394 7.59 7.82 16.09
CA TYR A 394 7.47 8.40 14.75
C TYR A 394 7.23 9.92 14.81
N LEU A 395 6.31 10.36 15.64
CA LEU A 395 5.97 11.78 15.80
C LEU A 395 7.19 12.57 16.30
N LYS A 396 7.89 12.05 17.33
CA LYS A 396 9.12 12.66 17.84
C LYS A 396 10.19 12.80 16.73
N ASP A 397 10.43 11.74 15.98
CA ASP A 397 11.48 11.70 14.95
C ASP A 397 11.11 12.56 13.72
N SER A 398 9.82 12.81 13.49
CA SER A 398 9.30 13.59 12.36
C SER A 398 8.99 15.04 12.71
N TYR A 399 9.13 15.44 13.97
CA TYR A 399 8.82 16.78 14.43
C TYR A 399 9.78 17.81 13.83
N LYS A 400 9.23 18.94 13.40
CA LYS A 400 9.96 20.12 12.94
C LYS A 400 9.56 21.36 13.74
N ASP A 401 8.30 21.79 13.63
CA ASP A 401 7.76 22.99 14.27
C ASP A 401 6.23 22.96 14.43
N GLN A 402 5.63 21.77 14.35
CA GLN A 402 4.17 21.62 14.37
C GLN A 402 3.56 22.02 15.71
N GLU A 403 2.33 22.58 15.67
CA GLU A 403 1.48 22.67 16.87
C GLU A 403 0.87 21.31 17.19
N ILE A 404 0.95 20.89 18.43
CA ILE A 404 0.57 19.53 18.85
C ILE A 404 -0.66 19.57 19.75
N PHE A 405 -1.70 18.84 19.31
CA PHE A 405 -2.95 18.63 20.05
C PHE A 405 -3.11 17.14 20.35
N ILE A 406 -3.53 16.80 21.54
CA ILE A 406 -3.89 15.42 21.92
C ILE A 406 -5.36 15.40 22.34
N VAL A 407 -6.16 14.63 21.60
CA VAL A 407 -7.58 14.37 21.94
C VAL A 407 -7.61 13.22 22.94
N SER A 408 -8.15 13.51 24.12
CA SER A 408 -8.23 12.60 25.25
C SER A 408 -9.67 12.50 25.76
N ASP A 409 -9.92 11.57 26.65
CA ASP A 409 -11.10 11.46 27.49
C ASP A 409 -10.67 11.27 28.95
N ASP A 410 -11.61 11.00 29.86
CA ASP A 410 -11.30 10.79 31.27
C ASP A 410 -11.03 9.31 31.64
N GLN A 411 -11.00 8.41 30.65
CA GLN A 411 -10.72 7.00 30.88
C GLN A 411 -9.27 6.77 31.32
N LYS A 412 -9.07 5.86 32.25
CA LYS A 412 -7.75 5.54 32.81
C LYS A 412 -6.76 5.07 31.73
N GLU A 413 -7.22 4.24 30.82
CA GLU A 413 -6.44 3.70 29.71
C GLU A 413 -5.99 4.82 28.76
N THR A 414 -6.87 5.75 28.46
CA THR A 414 -6.57 6.92 27.62
C THR A 414 -5.56 7.84 28.31
N ASN A 415 -5.72 8.11 29.60
CA ASN A 415 -4.76 8.92 30.37
C ASN A 415 -3.36 8.28 30.37
N THR A 416 -3.28 6.95 30.45
CA THR A 416 -2.01 6.22 30.34
C THR A 416 -1.38 6.39 28.95
N ARG A 417 -2.16 6.28 27.87
CA ARG A 417 -1.70 6.53 26.49
C ARG A 417 -1.20 7.96 26.31
N VAL A 418 -1.97 8.95 26.77
CA VAL A 418 -1.59 10.37 26.73
C VAL A 418 -0.25 10.60 27.43
N SER A 419 -0.11 10.08 28.64
CA SER A 419 1.13 10.22 29.42
C SER A 419 2.34 9.62 28.69
N LYS A 420 2.16 8.46 28.07
CA LYS A 420 3.21 7.78 27.29
C LYS A 420 3.59 8.58 26.05
N ILE A 421 2.61 9.10 25.29
CA ILE A 421 2.84 9.94 24.12
C ILE A 421 3.61 11.21 24.51
N ILE A 422 3.14 11.92 25.53
CA ILE A 422 3.79 13.15 26.01
C ILE A 422 5.22 12.89 26.48
N SER A 423 5.42 11.81 27.25
CA SER A 423 6.76 11.43 27.74
C SER A 423 7.74 11.16 26.60
N GLU A 424 7.30 10.52 25.52
CA GLU A 424 8.15 10.28 24.36
C GLU A 424 8.43 11.56 23.56
N LEU A 425 7.39 12.37 23.31
CA LEU A 425 7.51 13.63 22.56
C LEU A 425 8.46 14.60 23.27
N LYS A 426 8.38 14.71 24.60
CA LYS A 426 9.27 15.58 25.40
C LYS A 426 10.75 15.19 25.40
N LYS A 427 11.11 14.05 24.82
CA LYS A 427 12.52 13.70 24.57
C LYS A 427 13.11 14.48 23.39
N HIS A 428 12.29 15.19 22.65
CA HIS A 428 12.73 16.10 21.59
C HIS A 428 12.81 17.52 22.16
N ASP A 429 14.00 18.14 22.18
CA ASP A 429 14.28 19.39 22.88
C ASP A 429 13.42 20.58 22.44
N SER A 430 12.95 20.57 21.19
CA SER A 430 12.12 21.64 20.63
C SER A 430 10.62 21.49 20.90
N ILE A 431 10.17 20.38 21.49
CA ILE A 431 8.73 20.17 21.76
C ILE A 431 8.38 20.69 23.16
N ASN A 432 7.91 21.93 23.22
CA ASN A 432 7.57 22.60 24.46
C ASN A 432 6.06 22.68 24.72
N ASN A 433 5.25 22.87 23.70
CA ASN A 433 3.81 23.08 23.82
C ASN A 433 3.03 21.88 23.29
N ILE A 434 2.28 21.23 24.17
CA ILE A 434 1.35 20.14 23.82
C ILE A 434 0.00 20.48 24.45
N HIS A 435 -1.04 20.60 23.63
CA HIS A 435 -2.38 20.91 24.05
C HIS A 435 -3.19 19.63 24.22
N VAL A 436 -3.52 19.25 25.47
CA VAL A 436 -4.40 18.13 25.73
C VAL A 436 -5.85 18.63 25.84
N LEU A 437 -6.72 18.13 24.95
CA LEU A 437 -8.13 18.50 24.90
C LEU A 437 -8.99 17.32 25.33
N LYS A 438 -9.90 17.59 26.26
CA LYS A 438 -10.88 16.63 26.79
C LYS A 438 -12.30 17.15 26.57
N PRO A 439 -13.31 16.27 26.43
CA PRO A 439 -14.71 16.68 26.37
C PRO A 439 -15.12 17.51 27.59
N GLU A 440 -15.89 18.53 27.32
CA GLU A 440 -16.65 19.30 28.32
C GLU A 440 -18.13 19.13 28.02
N LYS A 441 -18.89 18.58 28.94
CA LYS A 441 -20.31 18.23 28.74
C LYS A 441 -20.53 17.26 27.56
N GLY A 442 -19.60 16.32 27.36
CA GLY A 442 -19.70 15.23 26.36
C GLY A 442 -19.13 15.54 24.99
N TYR A 443 -18.61 16.75 24.73
CA TYR A 443 -18.00 17.12 23.44
C TYR A 443 -16.83 18.09 23.59
N ILE A 444 -16.00 18.21 22.55
CA ILE A 444 -14.89 19.17 22.51
C ILE A 444 -15.28 20.30 21.55
N LYS A 445 -15.54 21.49 22.08
CA LYS A 445 -15.87 22.65 21.25
C LYS A 445 -14.76 22.93 20.23
N ARG A 446 -15.14 23.14 18.96
CA ARG A 446 -14.22 23.45 17.87
C ARG A 446 -13.29 24.62 18.19
N ASP A 447 -13.79 25.65 18.86
CA ASP A 447 -13.02 26.85 19.24
C ASP A 447 -11.80 26.51 20.12
N ARG A 448 -11.84 25.43 20.85
CA ARG A 448 -10.70 24.97 21.67
C ARG A 448 -9.54 24.47 20.82
N PHE A 449 -9.80 24.03 19.60
CA PHE A 449 -8.78 23.75 18.61
C PHE A 449 -8.37 25.03 17.88
N THR A 450 -9.32 25.72 17.24
CA THR A 450 -9.03 26.82 16.33
C THR A 450 -8.37 28.02 17.01
N SER A 451 -8.66 28.28 18.28
CA SER A 451 -8.03 29.37 19.05
C SER A 451 -6.52 29.18 19.30
N LYS A 452 -6.01 27.95 19.11
CA LYS A 452 -4.61 27.58 19.35
C LYS A 452 -3.90 27.07 18.12
N MET A 453 -4.66 26.70 17.06
CA MET A 453 -4.09 26.25 15.80
C MET A 453 -3.34 27.36 15.07
N SER A 454 -2.23 27.01 14.48
CA SER A 454 -1.46 27.90 13.63
C SER A 454 -2.01 27.91 12.21
N SER A 455 -2.21 29.10 11.63
CA SER A 455 -2.51 29.27 10.20
C SER A 455 -1.25 29.20 9.32
N LYS A 456 -0.05 29.27 9.92
CA LYS A 456 1.25 29.30 9.21
C LYS A 456 2.04 28.00 9.32
N ARG A 457 1.74 27.18 10.32
CA ARG A 457 2.43 25.92 10.60
C ARG A 457 1.47 24.73 10.49
N HIS A 458 2.01 23.57 10.31
CA HIS A 458 1.21 22.33 10.37
C HIS A 458 0.70 22.09 11.79
N ASN A 459 -0.53 21.62 11.90
CA ASN A 459 -1.15 21.26 13.16
C ASN A 459 -1.28 19.73 13.22
N TRP A 460 -0.70 19.12 14.23
CA TRP A 460 -0.85 17.70 14.51
C TRP A 460 -1.94 17.47 15.54
N VAL A 461 -2.90 16.63 15.23
CA VAL A 461 -3.99 16.25 16.14
C VAL A 461 -3.93 14.76 16.38
N ILE A 462 -3.53 14.36 17.58
CA ILE A 462 -3.29 12.98 17.97
C ILE A 462 -4.49 12.47 18.77
N PHE A 463 -5.15 11.45 18.26
CA PHE A 463 -6.29 10.81 18.93
C PHE A 463 -5.79 9.72 19.87
N ALA A 464 -5.75 10.03 21.16
CA ALA A 464 -5.43 9.06 22.23
C ALA A 464 -6.69 8.35 22.74
N SER A 465 -7.88 8.96 22.61
CA SER A 465 -9.16 8.34 22.91
C SER A 465 -9.56 7.31 21.85
N GLU A 466 -10.16 6.21 22.29
CA GLU A 466 -10.83 5.20 21.46
C GLU A 466 -12.37 5.29 21.61
N ASP A 467 -12.88 6.25 22.39
CA ASP A 467 -14.31 6.48 22.52
C ASP A 467 -14.90 6.99 21.22
N ASN A 468 -15.87 6.27 20.68
CA ASN A 468 -16.46 6.57 19.37
C ASN A 468 -17.09 7.97 19.29
N VAL A 469 -17.65 8.47 20.40
CA VAL A 469 -18.31 9.78 20.44
C VAL A 469 -17.25 10.88 20.42
N VAL A 470 -16.24 10.76 21.28
CA VAL A 470 -15.13 11.73 21.36
C VAL A 470 -14.36 11.80 20.05
N VAL A 471 -14.08 10.62 19.45
CA VAL A 471 -13.38 10.53 18.15
C VAL A 471 -14.22 11.16 17.04
N ALA A 472 -15.51 10.83 16.93
CA ALA A 472 -16.37 11.38 15.89
C ALA A 472 -16.55 12.89 16.02
N ASP A 473 -16.72 13.41 17.22
CA ASP A 473 -16.85 14.84 17.50
C ASP A 473 -15.60 15.63 17.11
N ALA A 474 -14.43 15.16 17.57
CA ALA A 474 -13.17 15.80 17.24
C ALA A 474 -12.82 15.69 15.74
N LEU A 475 -13.12 14.56 15.09
CA LEU A 475 -12.96 14.39 13.63
C LEU A 475 -13.84 15.37 12.86
N ASN A 476 -15.11 15.54 13.24
CA ASN A 476 -16.00 16.51 12.61
C ASN A 476 -15.46 17.95 12.75
N SER A 477 -14.85 18.28 13.89
CA SER A 477 -14.17 19.55 14.07
C SER A 477 -12.99 19.72 13.10
N MET A 478 -12.18 18.68 12.87
CA MET A 478 -11.04 18.72 11.92
C MET A 478 -11.50 18.81 10.47
N ILE A 479 -12.51 18.02 10.08
CA ILE A 479 -13.08 18.03 8.72
C ILE A 479 -13.69 19.38 8.34
N SER A 480 -14.18 20.13 9.33
CA SER A 480 -14.83 21.43 9.12
C SER A 480 -13.87 22.62 9.22
N LEU A 481 -12.56 22.40 9.36
CA LEU A 481 -11.58 23.49 9.38
C LEU A 481 -11.53 24.23 8.03
N PRO A 482 -11.19 25.54 8.03
CA PRO A 482 -10.92 26.27 6.79
C PRO A 482 -9.78 25.64 6.00
N ASP A 483 -9.84 25.72 4.66
CA ASP A 483 -8.86 25.11 3.75
C ASP A 483 -7.42 25.62 3.99
N GLU A 484 -7.26 26.83 4.53
CA GLU A 484 -5.96 27.41 4.87
C GLU A 484 -5.32 26.78 6.11
N THR A 485 -6.10 26.03 6.90
CA THR A 485 -5.60 25.38 8.12
C THR A 485 -5.04 24.01 7.79
N ILE A 486 -3.73 23.89 7.74
CA ILE A 486 -3.07 22.61 7.47
C ILE A 486 -3.12 21.73 8.72
N VAL A 487 -3.89 20.64 8.63
CA VAL A 487 -4.03 19.67 9.71
C VAL A 487 -3.57 18.28 9.25
N GLN A 488 -2.94 17.54 10.16
CA GLN A 488 -2.70 16.11 10.03
C GLN A 488 -3.18 15.41 11.29
N VAL A 489 -4.07 14.44 11.11
CA VAL A 489 -4.68 13.67 12.19
C VAL A 489 -3.96 12.35 12.36
N PHE A 490 -3.64 12.01 13.59
CA PHE A 490 -2.97 10.76 13.95
C PHE A 490 -3.83 9.92 14.90
N ALA A 491 -3.83 8.60 14.69
CA ALA A 491 -4.45 7.64 15.58
C ALA A 491 -3.51 6.47 15.91
N THR A 492 -3.64 5.90 17.09
CA THR A 492 -2.88 4.72 17.49
C THR A 492 -3.28 3.46 16.74
N ASN A 493 -4.48 3.43 16.15
CA ASN A 493 -4.96 2.39 15.24
C ASN A 493 -6.15 2.93 14.45
N LYS A 494 -6.53 2.26 13.36
CA LYS A 494 -7.79 2.49 12.66
C LYS A 494 -8.86 1.55 13.25
N GLY A 495 -9.44 1.96 14.38
CA GLY A 495 -10.54 1.23 15.01
C GLY A 495 -11.92 1.57 14.43
N SER A 496 -12.97 0.93 14.94
CA SER A 496 -14.35 1.03 14.46
C SER A 496 -14.93 2.46 14.45
N ALA A 497 -14.35 3.38 15.21
CA ALA A 497 -14.74 4.78 15.19
C ALA A 497 -14.53 5.43 13.81
N TYR A 498 -13.57 4.95 13.05
CA TYR A 498 -13.19 5.49 11.73
C TYR A 498 -13.88 4.78 10.57
N ASP A 499 -14.42 3.57 10.76
CA ASP A 499 -15.05 2.76 9.70
C ASP A 499 -16.31 3.40 9.12
N LYS A 500 -16.97 4.26 9.91
CA LYS A 500 -18.18 4.99 9.50
C LYS A 500 -17.89 6.33 8.83
N ILE A 501 -16.62 6.74 8.78
CA ILE A 501 -16.19 8.00 8.18
C ILE A 501 -15.88 7.78 6.71
N ASP A 502 -16.36 8.67 5.86
CA ASP A 502 -16.03 8.68 4.43
C ASP A 502 -14.50 8.82 4.24
N ASN A 503 -13.91 7.94 3.44
CA ASN A 503 -12.47 7.93 3.21
C ASN A 503 -11.96 9.26 2.59
N ASN A 504 -12.78 9.96 1.78
CA ASN A 504 -12.41 11.30 1.28
C ASN A 504 -12.21 12.30 2.43
N LYS A 505 -13.03 12.22 3.47
CA LYS A 505 -12.90 13.08 4.65
C LYS A 505 -11.62 12.73 5.43
N LEU A 506 -11.29 11.45 5.57
CA LEU A 506 -10.04 11.01 6.20
C LEU A 506 -8.82 11.46 5.38
N ALA A 507 -8.89 11.37 4.06
CA ALA A 507 -7.84 11.83 3.16
C ALA A 507 -7.60 13.35 3.26
N ASN A 508 -8.68 14.16 3.33
CA ASN A 508 -8.59 15.62 3.43
C ASN A 508 -7.90 16.11 4.72
N ILE A 509 -8.00 15.37 5.81
CA ILE A 509 -7.32 15.68 7.08
C ILE A 509 -5.97 14.96 7.22
N ASN A 510 -5.44 14.37 6.14
CA ASN A 510 -4.20 13.61 6.12
C ASN A 510 -4.16 12.52 7.22
N PHE A 511 -5.27 11.78 7.37
CA PHE A 511 -5.41 10.79 8.43
C PHE A 511 -4.30 9.75 8.36
N THR A 512 -3.59 9.62 9.46
CA THR A 512 -2.42 8.77 9.62
C THR A 512 -2.59 7.88 10.85
N TYR A 513 -2.32 6.60 10.72
CA TYR A 513 -2.55 5.66 11.81
C TYR A 513 -1.47 4.57 11.86
N VAL A 514 -1.36 3.91 13.01
CA VAL A 514 -0.50 2.74 13.17
C VAL A 514 -1.28 1.49 12.74
N SER A 515 -0.65 0.66 11.93
CA SER A 515 -1.19 -0.62 11.49
C SER A 515 -0.17 -1.73 11.66
N ASN A 516 -0.64 -2.96 11.89
CA ASN A 516 0.18 -4.17 11.83
C ASN A 516 0.20 -4.81 10.45
N THR A 517 -0.60 -4.29 9.51
CA THR A 517 -0.64 -4.70 8.12
C THR A 517 -0.55 -3.50 7.20
N TYR A 518 0.08 -3.68 6.05
CA TYR A 518 0.09 -2.72 4.96
C TYR A 518 0.15 -3.48 3.65
N SER A 519 -0.86 -3.30 2.80
CA SER A 519 -0.91 -3.90 1.48
C SER A 519 -0.33 -2.93 0.45
N ASP A 520 0.68 -3.38 -0.27
CA ASP A 520 1.16 -2.74 -1.49
C ASP A 520 0.65 -3.56 -2.68
N GLU A 521 -0.44 -3.12 -3.29
CA GLU A 521 -1.08 -3.83 -4.41
C GLU A 521 -0.17 -3.94 -5.63
N ASP A 522 0.84 -3.09 -5.74
CA ASP A 522 1.78 -3.07 -6.83
C ASP A 522 3.03 -3.92 -6.60
N ALA A 523 3.28 -4.33 -5.37
CA ALA A 523 4.39 -5.22 -5.03
C ALA A 523 4.29 -6.57 -5.78
N ILE A 524 5.45 -7.05 -6.22
CA ILE A 524 5.54 -8.33 -6.95
C ILE A 524 5.06 -9.49 -6.07
N GLU A 525 5.41 -9.47 -4.81
CA GLU A 525 5.04 -10.49 -3.82
C GLU A 525 3.53 -10.55 -3.63
N THR A 526 2.86 -9.40 -3.56
CA THR A 526 1.41 -9.30 -3.44
C THR A 526 0.71 -9.86 -4.69
N LYS A 527 1.18 -9.46 -5.87
CA LYS A 527 0.64 -9.95 -7.15
C LYS A 527 0.85 -11.46 -7.33
N ASP A 528 2.01 -11.97 -6.97
CA ASP A 528 2.33 -13.40 -7.06
C ASP A 528 1.47 -14.23 -6.10
N PHE A 529 1.32 -13.79 -4.86
CA PHE A 529 0.42 -14.44 -3.89
C PHE A 529 -1.02 -14.43 -4.36
N ASN A 530 -1.55 -13.27 -4.77
CA ASN A 530 -2.94 -13.14 -5.23
C ASN A 530 -3.21 -14.04 -6.44
N ASN A 531 -2.28 -14.11 -7.40
CA ASN A 531 -2.40 -14.99 -8.56
C ASN A 531 -2.39 -16.48 -8.17
N LYS A 532 -1.46 -16.90 -7.31
CA LYS A 532 -1.40 -18.28 -6.81
C LYS A 532 -2.67 -18.67 -6.06
N TYR A 533 -3.15 -17.77 -5.20
CA TYR A 533 -4.37 -18.01 -4.42
C TYR A 533 -5.59 -18.11 -5.32
N LEU A 534 -5.75 -17.20 -6.28
CA LEU A 534 -6.86 -17.22 -7.24
C LEU A 534 -6.83 -18.47 -8.11
N GLN A 535 -5.67 -18.89 -8.61
CA GLN A 535 -5.54 -20.11 -9.42
C GLN A 535 -5.90 -21.38 -8.64
N LYS A 536 -5.55 -21.44 -7.34
CA LYS A 536 -5.81 -22.63 -6.53
C LYS A 536 -7.24 -22.68 -5.98
N ASN A 537 -7.79 -21.53 -5.57
CA ASN A 537 -9.04 -21.46 -4.81
C ASN A 537 -10.22 -20.82 -5.59
N ASN A 538 -9.99 -20.33 -6.82
CA ASN A 538 -11.00 -19.66 -7.66
C ASN A 538 -11.67 -18.44 -7.00
N THR A 539 -11.00 -17.80 -6.05
CA THR A 539 -11.45 -16.59 -5.35
C THR A 539 -10.26 -15.71 -4.97
N ILE A 540 -10.53 -14.45 -4.67
CA ILE A 540 -9.51 -13.53 -4.13
C ILE A 540 -9.24 -13.85 -2.65
N PRO A 541 -8.01 -13.68 -2.16
CA PRO A 541 -7.69 -13.91 -0.76
C PRO A 541 -8.38 -12.91 0.16
N SER A 542 -8.78 -13.36 1.33
CA SER A 542 -9.18 -12.49 2.44
C SER A 542 -7.96 -12.10 3.30
N ASP A 543 -8.13 -11.12 4.18
CA ASP A 543 -7.10 -10.74 5.18
C ASP A 543 -6.63 -11.94 6.00
N TYR A 544 -7.50 -12.91 6.27
CA TYR A 544 -7.14 -14.13 6.99
C TYR A 544 -6.32 -15.09 6.14
N ALA A 545 -6.56 -15.16 4.84
CA ALA A 545 -5.77 -15.95 3.92
C ALA A 545 -4.35 -15.37 3.78
N ILE A 546 -4.25 -14.04 3.61
CA ILE A 546 -2.96 -13.34 3.56
C ILE A 546 -2.18 -13.57 4.87
N LYS A 547 -2.85 -13.44 6.00
CA LYS A 547 -2.26 -13.67 7.32
C LYS A 547 -1.78 -15.11 7.50
N GLY A 548 -2.55 -16.10 7.04
CA GLY A 548 -2.18 -17.50 7.03
C GLY A 548 -0.94 -17.76 6.20
N PHE A 549 -0.87 -17.15 5.02
CA PHE A 549 0.30 -17.19 4.16
C PHE A 549 1.52 -16.55 4.83
N ASP A 550 1.41 -15.30 5.24
CA ASP A 550 2.53 -14.52 5.76
C ASP A 550 3.18 -15.15 7.00
N ILE A 551 2.35 -15.59 7.96
CA ILE A 551 2.84 -16.24 9.17
C ILE A 551 3.52 -17.56 8.84
N THR A 552 2.87 -18.40 8.02
CA THR A 552 3.40 -19.72 7.70
C THR A 552 4.68 -19.62 6.86
N TYR A 553 4.69 -18.73 5.87
CA TYR A 553 5.86 -18.50 5.02
C TYR A 553 7.04 -17.96 5.82
N ASP A 554 6.82 -16.96 6.68
CA ASP A 554 7.89 -16.37 7.48
C ASP A 554 8.51 -17.38 8.46
N ILE A 555 7.68 -18.14 9.14
CA ILE A 555 8.15 -19.17 10.10
C ILE A 555 8.90 -20.29 9.40
N LEU A 556 8.36 -20.81 8.29
CA LEU A 556 9.02 -21.87 7.52
C LEU A 556 10.32 -21.38 6.90
N MET A 557 10.37 -20.17 6.37
CA MET A 557 11.59 -19.60 5.79
C MET A 557 12.68 -19.38 6.83
N ARG A 558 12.30 -18.97 8.05
CA ARG A 558 13.25 -18.85 9.16
C ARG A 558 13.81 -20.20 9.59
N LEU A 559 12.99 -21.24 9.65
CA LEU A 559 13.42 -22.60 9.97
C LEU A 559 14.25 -23.22 8.84
N ALA A 560 13.91 -22.92 7.58
CA ALA A 560 14.67 -23.39 6.41
C ALA A 560 16.13 -22.91 6.39
N SER A 561 16.46 -21.87 7.14
CA SER A 561 17.84 -21.39 7.29
C SER A 561 18.71 -22.27 8.19
N GLY A 562 18.21 -23.40 8.71
CA GLY A 562 18.93 -24.35 9.56
C GLY A 562 19.14 -23.90 11.01
N TYR A 563 18.59 -22.74 11.41
CA TYR A 563 18.69 -22.22 12.77
C TYR A 563 17.44 -22.53 13.58
N GLU A 564 17.61 -22.61 14.90
CA GLU A 564 16.48 -22.57 15.81
C GLU A 564 15.64 -21.30 15.59
N LEU A 565 14.30 -21.41 15.57
CA LEU A 565 13.41 -20.30 15.26
C LEU A 565 13.74 -19.04 16.10
N SER A 566 13.98 -19.21 17.40
CA SER A 566 14.27 -18.10 18.32
C SER A 566 15.59 -17.38 18.02
N ASP A 567 16.56 -18.05 17.40
CA ASP A 567 17.86 -17.46 17.06
C ASP A 567 17.76 -16.60 15.81
N THR A 568 16.80 -16.90 14.92
CA THR A 568 16.55 -16.11 13.73
C THR A 568 15.95 -14.73 14.04
N PHE A 569 15.36 -14.53 15.23
CA PHE A 569 14.75 -13.26 15.60
C PHE A 569 15.74 -12.10 15.69
N LYS A 570 17.00 -12.40 16.01
CA LYS A 570 18.09 -11.40 16.04
C LYS A 570 18.67 -11.09 14.64
N LYS A 571 18.32 -11.88 13.63
CA LYS A 571 18.88 -11.73 12.28
C LYS A 571 18.16 -10.68 11.44
N GLY A 572 17.05 -10.13 11.94
CA GLY A 572 16.40 -8.99 11.32
C GLY A 572 14.90 -9.13 11.13
N VAL A 573 14.36 -8.05 10.57
CA VAL A 573 12.94 -7.84 10.28
C VAL A 573 12.60 -8.42 8.93
N SER A 574 11.50 -9.16 8.81
CA SER A 574 10.97 -9.60 7.51
C SER A 574 9.69 -8.85 7.16
N LEU A 575 9.57 -8.51 5.87
CA LEU A 575 8.36 -8.03 5.25
C LEU A 575 7.81 -9.15 4.39
N ARG A 576 6.52 -9.43 4.51
CA ARG A 576 5.81 -10.40 3.68
C ARG A 576 4.74 -9.69 2.87
N VAL A 577 3.69 -10.34 2.42
CA VAL A 577 2.67 -9.71 1.56
C VAL A 577 2.06 -8.47 2.22
N GLU A 578 1.65 -8.58 3.49
CA GLU A 578 1.09 -7.44 4.23
C GLU A 578 1.68 -7.27 5.63
N ASN A 579 2.30 -8.32 6.19
CA ASN A 579 2.75 -8.30 7.57
C ASN A 579 4.26 -8.02 7.67
N LYS A 580 4.61 -7.28 8.73
CA LYS A 580 5.99 -7.03 9.16
C LYS A 580 6.27 -7.86 10.40
N PHE A 581 7.31 -8.68 10.35
CA PHE A 581 7.72 -9.50 11.48
C PHE A 581 9.04 -9.01 12.04
N ASP A 582 8.95 -8.37 13.20
CA ASP A 582 10.05 -7.89 14.02
C ASP A 582 9.94 -8.59 15.40
N TYR A 583 10.46 -9.81 15.46
CA TYR A 583 10.34 -10.63 16.67
C TYR A 583 11.38 -10.26 17.72
N HIS A 584 10.90 -10.07 18.93
CA HIS A 584 11.75 -9.83 20.11
C HIS A 584 11.57 -10.94 21.13
N LYS A 585 12.69 -11.56 21.51
CA LYS A 585 12.74 -12.56 22.59
C LYS A 585 12.84 -11.85 23.93
N LYS A 586 11.93 -12.15 24.85
CA LYS A 586 12.07 -11.72 26.25
C LYS A 586 13.02 -12.67 26.99
N ILE A 587 13.72 -12.16 28.00
CA ILE A 587 14.56 -12.99 28.88
C ILE A 587 13.70 -14.04 29.60
N PHE A 588 12.51 -13.64 30.04
CA PHE A 588 11.51 -14.52 30.63
C PHE A 588 10.17 -14.33 29.89
N GLY A 589 9.48 -15.44 29.58
CA GLY A 589 8.19 -15.45 28.90
C GLY A 589 8.26 -15.54 27.38
N SER A 590 7.14 -15.26 26.73
CA SER A 590 6.95 -15.45 25.29
C SER A 590 7.68 -14.42 24.46
N SER A 591 8.13 -14.85 23.27
CA SER A 591 8.58 -13.93 22.20
C SER A 591 7.38 -13.21 21.57
N GLY A 592 7.60 -12.03 20.99
CA GLY A 592 6.51 -11.28 20.36
C GLY A 592 6.96 -10.43 19.19
N ASN A 593 6.10 -10.32 18.20
CA ASN A 593 6.25 -9.42 17.08
C ASN A 593 6.02 -7.96 17.52
N GLN A 594 6.86 -7.04 17.07
CA GLN A 594 6.73 -5.59 17.23
C GLN A 594 6.59 -4.88 15.88
N GLY A 595 6.54 -5.64 14.79
CA GLY A 595 6.42 -5.10 13.43
C GLY A 595 5.14 -4.31 13.24
N LEU A 596 5.29 -3.02 12.95
CA LEU A 596 4.20 -2.06 12.75
C LEU A 596 4.55 -1.12 11.59
N PHE A 597 3.53 -0.47 11.05
CA PHE A 597 3.62 0.54 10.00
C PHE A 597 2.94 1.83 10.45
N ILE A 598 3.43 2.96 9.93
CA ILE A 598 2.68 4.21 9.91
C ILE A 598 2.07 4.35 8.52
N VAL A 599 0.75 4.38 8.46
CA VAL A 599 -0.02 4.41 7.21
C VAL A 599 -0.80 5.70 7.13
N LYS A 600 -0.75 6.37 5.97
CA LYS A 600 -1.46 7.63 5.71
C LYS A 600 -2.43 7.47 4.54
N TYR A 601 -3.61 8.08 4.66
CA TYR A 601 -4.53 8.29 3.56
C TYR A 601 -4.05 9.42 2.66
N ASN A 602 -3.94 9.14 1.37
CA ASN A 602 -3.67 10.13 0.34
C ASN A 602 -4.98 10.68 -0.23
N ARG A 603 -4.91 11.84 -0.90
CA ARG A 603 -6.11 12.49 -1.47
C ARG A 603 -6.79 11.68 -2.58
N ASP A 604 -6.06 10.82 -3.26
CA ASP A 604 -6.58 9.85 -4.25
C ASP A 604 -7.13 8.57 -3.62
N LEU A 605 -7.24 8.53 -2.30
CA LEU A 605 -7.70 7.41 -1.48
C LEU A 605 -6.72 6.21 -1.44
N SER A 606 -5.57 6.31 -2.06
CA SER A 606 -4.51 5.34 -1.86
C SER A 606 -3.92 5.45 -0.44
N LEU A 607 -3.25 4.41 -0.02
CA LEU A 607 -2.53 4.39 1.26
C LEU A 607 -1.02 4.48 1.02
N SER A 608 -0.35 5.32 1.80
CA SER A 608 1.11 5.40 1.81
C SER A 608 1.67 4.86 3.12
N ARG A 609 2.73 4.06 3.04
CA ARG A 609 3.54 3.69 4.18
C ARG A 609 4.56 4.79 4.44
N LEU A 610 4.49 5.40 5.62
CA LEU A 610 5.43 6.46 6.03
C LEU A 610 6.61 5.90 6.87
N ARG A 611 6.39 4.72 7.52
CA ARG A 611 7.40 4.03 8.33
C ARG A 611 7.16 2.52 8.40
#